data_061b58a783cf23ee6222396ebf29fe87
#
_entry.id   061b58a783cf23ee6222396ebf29fe87
#
_cell.length_a   1.000
_cell.length_b   1.000
_cell.length_c   1.000
_cell.angle_alpha   90.00
_cell.angle_beta   90.00
_cell.angle_gamma   90.00
#
_symmetry.space_group_name_H-M   'P 1'
#
loop_
_entity.id
_entity.type
_entity.pdbx_description
1 polymer ?
#
loop_
_entity_poly.entity_id
_entity_poly.type
_entity_poly.pdbx_seq_one_letter_code
_entity_poly.pdbx_strand_id
1 'polypeptide(L)'
;MSLLGPQPSPERAEAPRRREGRSSAQLAIMAEEGAGGSRQALQTLQELVDGLYYFRDHYFESHSMEDAGRKQQDVVEEMEKTLQQMGEIDGCSQGRAQALMLKGKALNITPDYNPEAEELLAKAVKLDPELVEAWNQLGEAYWKKGDITAAHTCFSGALGHRKNKVSLQNLSMVLRQLRAESTEQHAQNVMDSVRQAKLAVQMDMRDGRSWYILGNAYLSLFFNTGQNPSISQQALSAYAQAEKVDPTASCNPDLHLNRATLHKYEENYTEALEGFSHAAALDPTWPEPQQRHQQLLDFLERLTSLLENKGKVKVKKLQSMLGSLRPSQLGPCGDGRYQGSSGQKVALEHRLLSALQPGVNTGAVVLGRVIFSLTTDEKVPFTFGLADSKGPCFAVTVYNMVQSWGVLIGDSVAIPEPHLRHHHVQHQGKSFSFPGIRLDTPLLLVVNGKMQGPGNQAAATVAYRAQSE
;
A
#
# COMPACT_ATOMS: atom_id res chain seq x y z
N MET A 1 -67.00 -65.27 55.30
CA MET A 1 -67.16 -64.12 56.16
C MET A 1 -66.62 -62.91 55.43
N SER A 2 -67.50 -62.26 54.72
CA SER A 2 -68.26 -61.09 55.06
C SER A 2 -67.39 -59.92 55.59
N LEU A 3 -67.25 -58.89 54.75
CA LEU A 3 -67.76 -57.53 55.02
C LEU A 3 -67.51 -56.60 53.85
N LEU A 4 -68.63 -56.19 53.26
CA LEU A 4 -68.73 -55.07 52.30
C LEU A 4 -68.66 -53.75 53.07
N GLY A 5 -67.84 -52.79 52.60
CA GLY A 5 -67.86 -51.38 52.97
C GLY A 5 -68.33 -50.54 51.78
N PRO A 6 -69.00 -49.41 51.97
CA PRO A 6 -69.80 -48.72 50.93
C PRO A 6 -68.99 -47.93 49.91
N GLN A 7 -69.49 -47.88 48.69
CA GLN A 7 -68.99 -47.05 47.58
C GLN A 7 -69.35 -45.59 47.80
N PRO A 8 -68.42 -44.61 47.41
CA PRO A 8 -68.76 -43.21 47.30
C PRO A 8 -69.40 -42.85 45.95
N SER A 9 -70.30 -41.91 45.99
CA SER A 9 -71.07 -41.35 44.88
C SER A 9 -70.23 -40.68 43.80
N PRO A 10 -70.70 -40.57 42.55
CA PRO A 10 -69.91 -39.96 41.42
C PRO A 10 -69.86 -38.45 41.59
N GLU A 11 -68.66 -37.90 41.72
CA GLU A 11 -68.37 -36.50 41.53
C GLU A 11 -68.56 -36.11 40.08
N ARG A 12 -69.25 -34.96 39.87
CA ARG A 12 -69.45 -34.35 38.56
C ARG A 12 -68.12 -33.96 37.93
N ALA A 13 -67.78 -34.49 36.77
CA ALA A 13 -66.70 -34.07 35.94
C ALA A 13 -66.95 -32.61 35.47
N GLU A 14 -66.10 -31.68 35.94
CA GLU A 14 -65.99 -30.33 35.36
C GLU A 14 -65.41 -30.46 33.94
N ALA A 15 -66.12 -29.89 32.93
CA ALA A 15 -65.73 -29.79 31.55
C ALA A 15 -64.40 -28.96 31.43
N PRO A 16 -63.42 -29.33 30.57
CA PRO A 16 -62.19 -28.56 30.41
C PRO A 16 -62.55 -27.18 29.85
N ARG A 17 -62.10 -26.12 30.57
CA ARG A 17 -62.18 -24.75 30.09
C ARG A 17 -61.49 -24.66 28.70
N ARG A 18 -62.25 -24.35 27.64
CA ARG A 18 -61.72 -23.97 26.33
C ARG A 18 -60.75 -22.82 26.54
N ARG A 19 -59.44 -23.06 26.32
CA ARG A 19 -58.53 -21.97 26.03
C ARG A 19 -59.01 -21.26 24.77
N GLU A 20 -59.51 -20.07 24.91
CA GLU A 20 -59.83 -19.20 23.79
C GLU A 20 -58.57 -19.03 22.96
N GLY A 21 -58.51 -19.67 21.79
CA GLY A 21 -57.46 -19.47 20.80
C GLY A 21 -57.47 -17.98 20.38
N ARG A 22 -56.41 -17.28 20.59
CA ARG A 22 -56.23 -15.92 20.02
C ARG A 22 -56.53 -16.00 18.55
N SER A 23 -57.38 -15.12 18.03
CA SER A 23 -57.77 -15.06 16.64
C SER A 23 -56.52 -14.90 15.76
N SER A 24 -56.48 -15.50 14.60
CA SER A 24 -55.40 -15.37 13.62
C SER A 24 -55.06 -13.88 13.31
N ALA A 25 -56.07 -13.02 13.37
CA ALA A 25 -55.90 -11.56 13.24
C ALA A 25 -55.11 -10.93 14.43
N GLN A 26 -55.35 -11.39 15.67
CA GLN A 26 -54.60 -10.90 16.85
C GLN A 26 -53.14 -11.42 16.83
N LEU A 27 -52.90 -12.62 16.34
CA LEU A 27 -51.54 -13.15 16.14
C LEU A 27 -50.82 -12.39 15.02
N ALA A 28 -51.53 -12.02 13.94
CA ALA A 28 -50.96 -11.21 12.86
C ALA A 28 -50.61 -9.77 13.33
N ILE A 29 -51.48 -9.13 14.09
CA ILE A 29 -51.23 -7.77 14.66
C ILE A 29 -50.05 -7.79 15.60
N MET A 30 -49.95 -8.78 16.51
CA MET A 30 -48.80 -8.91 17.42
C MET A 30 -47.48 -9.26 16.68
N ALA A 31 -47.56 -9.98 15.57
CA ALA A 31 -46.41 -10.26 14.71
C ALA A 31 -45.98 -9.00 13.93
N GLU A 32 -46.91 -8.17 13.48
CA GLU A 32 -46.62 -6.89 12.81
C GLU A 32 -46.04 -5.86 13.80
N GLU A 33 -46.61 -5.74 15.01
CA GLU A 33 -46.05 -4.87 16.07
C GLU A 33 -44.66 -5.33 16.51
N GLY A 34 -44.43 -6.64 16.66
CA GLY A 34 -43.15 -7.23 16.96
C GLY A 34 -42.13 -7.05 15.83
N ALA A 35 -42.56 -7.17 14.56
CA ALA A 35 -41.69 -6.92 13.39
C ALA A 35 -41.38 -5.44 13.22
N GLY A 36 -42.31 -4.53 13.54
CA GLY A 36 -42.03 -3.09 13.54
C GLY A 36 -41.00 -2.70 14.58
N GLY A 37 -41.13 -3.20 15.81
CA GLY A 37 -40.16 -2.97 16.89
C GLY A 37 -38.77 -3.51 16.58
N SER A 38 -38.67 -4.75 16.03
CA SER A 38 -37.39 -5.34 15.63
C SER A 38 -36.72 -4.58 14.46
N ARG A 39 -37.48 -4.08 13.50
CA ARG A 39 -36.92 -3.26 12.40
C ARG A 39 -36.39 -1.93 12.91
N GLN A 40 -37.11 -1.26 13.81
CA GLN A 40 -36.69 -0.01 14.45
C GLN A 40 -35.38 -0.22 15.24
N ALA A 41 -35.29 -1.30 16.02
CA ALA A 41 -34.12 -1.64 16.79
C ALA A 41 -32.89 -1.89 15.89
N LEU A 42 -33.04 -2.63 14.79
CA LEU A 42 -31.97 -2.86 13.81
C LEU A 42 -31.51 -1.58 13.13
N GLN A 43 -32.45 -0.66 12.81
CA GLN A 43 -32.10 0.62 12.23
C GLN A 43 -31.27 1.46 13.24
N THR A 44 -31.66 1.49 14.51
CA THR A 44 -30.89 2.19 15.56
C THR A 44 -29.49 1.59 15.73
N LEU A 45 -29.37 0.25 15.71
CA LEU A 45 -28.05 -0.41 15.76
C LEU A 45 -27.18 -0.05 14.56
N GLN A 46 -27.77 0.03 13.36
CA GLN A 46 -27.06 0.47 12.15
C GLN A 46 -26.57 1.91 12.28
N GLU A 47 -27.42 2.83 12.72
CA GLU A 47 -27.10 4.24 12.91
C GLU A 47 -25.96 4.43 13.94
N LEU A 48 -25.95 3.66 15.03
CA LEU A 48 -24.87 3.67 16.03
C LEU A 48 -23.53 3.23 15.43
N VAL A 49 -23.53 2.14 14.69
CA VAL A 49 -22.31 1.61 14.06
C VAL A 49 -21.82 2.54 12.95
N ASP A 50 -22.71 3.09 12.15
CA ASP A 50 -22.35 4.04 11.09
C ASP A 50 -21.78 5.34 11.70
N GLY A 51 -22.34 5.81 12.81
CA GLY A 51 -21.81 6.93 13.58
C GLY A 51 -20.39 6.69 14.11
N LEU A 52 -20.14 5.48 14.63
CA LEU A 52 -18.81 5.07 15.10
C LEU A 52 -17.77 5.08 13.97
N TYR A 53 -18.12 4.53 12.78
CA TYR A 53 -17.24 4.54 11.62
C TYR A 53 -17.04 5.94 11.06
N TYR A 54 -18.10 6.78 11.07
CA TYR A 54 -18.00 8.19 10.69
C TYR A 54 -17.03 8.93 11.60
N PHE A 55 -17.11 8.76 12.93
CA PHE A 55 -16.19 9.36 13.88
C PHE A 55 -14.72 9.01 13.58
N ARG A 56 -14.42 7.73 13.34
CA ARG A 56 -13.06 7.28 13.00
C ARG A 56 -12.55 7.92 11.70
N ASP A 57 -13.38 7.91 10.65
CA ASP A 57 -12.96 8.31 9.30
C ASP A 57 -12.88 9.84 9.17
N HIS A 58 -13.69 10.59 9.94
CA HIS A 58 -13.75 12.05 9.96
C HIS A 58 -13.14 12.67 11.22
N TYR A 59 -12.26 11.93 11.91
CA TYR A 59 -11.68 12.35 13.19
C TYR A 59 -11.09 13.75 13.15
N PHE A 60 -10.35 14.10 12.10
CA PHE A 60 -9.69 15.40 11.92
C PHE A 60 -10.63 16.54 11.49
N GLU A 61 -11.92 16.28 11.29
CA GLU A 61 -12.90 17.36 11.13
C GLU A 61 -13.22 18.05 12.47
N SER A 62 -13.09 17.35 13.58
CA SER A 62 -13.36 17.82 14.94
C SER A 62 -12.14 17.86 15.85
N HIS A 63 -11.01 17.32 15.44
CA HIS A 63 -9.77 17.25 16.20
C HIS A 63 -8.61 17.82 15.40
N SER A 64 -7.61 18.39 16.10
CA SER A 64 -6.42 18.92 15.46
C SER A 64 -5.39 17.83 15.12
N MET A 65 -4.39 18.16 14.30
CA MET A 65 -3.27 17.27 14.04
C MET A 65 -2.43 16.96 15.30
N GLU A 66 -2.49 17.80 16.33
CA GLU A 66 -1.82 17.56 17.61
C GLU A 66 -2.47 16.39 18.37
N ASP A 67 -3.74 16.12 18.11
CA ASP A 67 -4.50 15.03 18.72
C ASP A 67 -4.29 13.68 18.00
N ALA A 68 -3.54 13.65 16.88
CA ALA A 68 -3.36 12.46 16.05
C ALA A 68 -2.87 11.23 16.85
N GLY A 69 -1.98 11.44 17.84
CA GLY A 69 -1.48 10.37 18.72
C GLY A 69 -2.54 9.76 19.64
N ARG A 70 -3.70 10.44 19.82
CA ARG A 70 -4.81 9.95 20.65
C ARG A 70 -5.91 9.27 19.83
N LYS A 71 -5.91 9.43 18.51
CA LYS A 71 -6.99 8.97 17.64
C LYS A 71 -7.40 7.52 17.91
N GLN A 72 -6.43 6.61 18.06
CA GLN A 72 -6.72 5.19 18.30
C GLN A 72 -7.43 4.99 19.66
N GLN A 73 -6.98 5.68 20.70
CA GLN A 73 -7.62 5.62 22.01
C GLN A 73 -9.03 6.19 21.97
N ASP A 74 -9.23 7.35 21.36
CA ASP A 74 -10.54 8.01 21.26
C ASP A 74 -11.54 7.15 20.46
N VAL A 75 -11.08 6.45 19.41
CA VAL A 75 -11.88 5.47 18.66
C VAL A 75 -12.28 4.27 19.52
N VAL A 76 -11.37 3.76 20.37
CA VAL A 76 -11.69 2.67 21.31
C VAL A 76 -12.74 3.12 22.34
N GLU A 77 -12.59 4.33 22.92
CA GLU A 77 -13.55 4.88 23.85
C GLU A 77 -14.94 5.05 23.22
N GLU A 78 -15.00 5.51 21.96
CA GLU A 78 -16.26 5.64 21.25
C GLU A 78 -16.87 4.29 20.89
N MET A 79 -16.05 3.30 20.55
CA MET A 79 -16.47 1.91 20.34
C MET A 79 -17.12 1.34 21.62
N GLU A 80 -16.50 1.53 22.78
CA GLU A 80 -17.02 1.03 24.05
C GLU A 80 -18.38 1.66 24.39
N LYS A 81 -18.53 2.97 24.20
CA LYS A 81 -19.82 3.66 24.37
C LYS A 81 -20.89 3.12 23.40
N THR A 82 -20.52 2.92 22.14
CA THR A 82 -21.39 2.34 21.12
C THR A 82 -21.86 0.94 21.51
N LEU A 83 -20.95 0.08 21.95
CA LEU A 83 -21.26 -1.29 22.39
C LEU A 83 -22.18 -1.31 23.62
N GLN A 84 -21.99 -0.38 24.56
CA GLN A 84 -22.89 -0.24 25.72
C GLN A 84 -24.30 0.14 25.25
N GLN A 85 -24.45 1.12 24.39
CA GLN A 85 -25.77 1.53 23.83
C GLN A 85 -26.42 0.39 23.04
N MET A 86 -25.62 -0.40 22.29
CA MET A 86 -26.12 -1.57 21.58
C MET A 86 -26.63 -2.66 22.55
N GLY A 87 -25.98 -2.85 23.71
CA GLY A 87 -26.40 -3.80 24.73
C GLY A 87 -27.76 -3.48 25.35
N GLU A 88 -28.14 -2.20 25.41
CA GLU A 88 -29.45 -1.76 25.91
C GLU A 88 -30.60 -2.08 24.94
N ILE A 89 -30.29 -2.36 23.65
CA ILE A 89 -31.27 -2.63 22.58
C ILE A 89 -31.44 -4.14 22.34
N ASP A 90 -30.78 -5.01 23.11
CA ASP A 90 -30.73 -6.46 22.89
C ASP A 90 -32.11 -7.13 23.12
N GLY A 91 -32.83 -7.41 22.05
CA GLY A 91 -34.16 -8.02 22.02
C GLY A 91 -34.65 -8.45 20.65
N CYS A 92 -33.81 -8.31 19.61
CA CYS A 92 -34.20 -8.65 18.22
C CYS A 92 -34.18 -10.16 17.94
N SER A 93 -35.33 -10.82 18.11
CA SER A 93 -35.51 -12.20 17.64
C SER A 93 -35.54 -12.30 16.11
N GLN A 94 -36.08 -11.29 15.44
CA GLN A 94 -36.01 -11.13 13.97
C GLN A 94 -34.80 -10.27 13.58
N GLY A 95 -33.98 -10.72 12.61
CA GLY A 95 -32.78 -10.03 12.16
C GLY A 95 -31.53 -10.31 13.00
N ARG A 96 -31.50 -11.45 13.71
CA ARG A 96 -30.37 -11.85 14.57
C ARG A 96 -29.02 -11.87 13.83
N ALA A 97 -28.99 -12.31 12.56
CA ALA A 97 -27.77 -12.29 11.76
C ALA A 97 -27.22 -10.87 11.56
N GLN A 98 -28.13 -9.92 11.24
CA GLN A 98 -27.75 -8.52 11.05
C GLN A 98 -27.30 -7.87 12.37
N ALA A 99 -27.98 -8.14 13.49
CA ALA A 99 -27.56 -7.63 14.81
C ALA A 99 -26.16 -8.15 15.21
N LEU A 100 -25.90 -9.46 15.02
CA LEU A 100 -24.56 -10.05 15.26
C LEU A 100 -23.50 -9.46 14.32
N MET A 101 -23.82 -9.24 13.06
CA MET A 101 -22.92 -8.60 12.11
C MET A 101 -22.60 -7.16 12.55
N LEU A 102 -23.58 -6.36 12.96
CA LEU A 102 -23.38 -4.99 13.43
C LEU A 102 -22.52 -4.94 14.68
N LYS A 103 -22.76 -5.83 15.67
CA LYS A 103 -21.92 -5.92 16.88
C LYS A 103 -20.50 -6.34 16.52
N GLY A 104 -20.33 -7.35 15.67
CA GLY A 104 -19.02 -7.77 15.17
C GLY A 104 -18.30 -6.66 14.40
N LYS A 105 -19.01 -5.88 13.58
CA LYS A 105 -18.49 -4.73 12.86
C LYS A 105 -18.00 -3.64 13.82
N ALA A 106 -18.77 -3.31 14.88
CA ALA A 106 -18.35 -2.35 15.89
C ALA A 106 -17.05 -2.78 16.57
N LEU A 107 -16.95 -4.04 17.01
CA LEU A 107 -15.74 -4.61 17.59
C LEU A 107 -14.55 -4.68 16.63
N ASN A 108 -14.82 -4.74 15.33
CA ASN A 108 -13.80 -4.82 14.27
C ASN A 108 -13.28 -3.45 13.81
N ILE A 109 -13.64 -2.34 14.49
CA ILE A 109 -13.27 -1.00 14.05
C ILE A 109 -11.78 -0.68 14.22
N THR A 110 -11.15 -1.26 15.25
CA THR A 110 -9.71 -1.06 15.54
C THR A 110 -8.83 -1.79 14.52
N PRO A 111 -7.57 -1.36 14.33
CA PRO A 111 -6.63 -2.07 13.45
C PRO A 111 -6.27 -3.47 13.98
N ASP A 112 -6.38 -3.70 15.29
CA ASP A 112 -6.02 -4.94 15.92
C ASP A 112 -7.08 -6.04 15.73
N TYR A 113 -6.62 -7.29 15.69
CA TYR A 113 -7.51 -8.45 15.64
C TYR A 113 -8.30 -8.62 16.94
N ASN A 114 -9.63 -8.79 16.81
CA ASN A 114 -10.54 -9.06 17.92
C ASN A 114 -11.23 -10.44 17.76
N PRO A 115 -10.98 -11.41 18.66
CA PRO A 115 -11.56 -12.75 18.54
C PRO A 115 -13.08 -12.78 18.76
N GLU A 116 -13.65 -11.89 19.58
CA GLU A 116 -15.11 -11.78 19.74
C GLU A 116 -15.78 -11.29 18.45
N ALA A 117 -15.15 -10.33 17.75
CA ALA A 117 -15.62 -9.90 16.43
C ALA A 117 -15.67 -11.06 15.43
N GLU A 118 -14.59 -11.86 15.33
CA GLU A 118 -14.55 -13.05 14.47
C GLU A 118 -15.69 -14.01 14.78
N GLU A 119 -15.91 -14.32 16.06
CA GLU A 119 -16.95 -15.26 16.51
C GLU A 119 -18.36 -14.78 16.11
N LEU A 120 -18.67 -13.50 16.38
CA LEU A 120 -19.98 -12.91 16.07
C LEU A 120 -20.22 -12.86 14.56
N LEU A 121 -19.22 -12.46 13.78
CA LEU A 121 -19.28 -12.37 12.32
C LEU A 121 -19.41 -13.76 11.68
N ALA A 122 -18.69 -14.75 12.19
CA ALA A 122 -18.84 -16.15 11.74
C ALA A 122 -20.24 -16.71 12.03
N LYS A 123 -20.82 -16.36 13.18
CA LYS A 123 -22.23 -16.72 13.50
C LYS A 123 -23.20 -16.01 12.56
N ALA A 124 -22.98 -14.72 12.25
CA ALA A 124 -23.82 -13.97 11.34
C ALA A 124 -23.84 -14.59 9.93
N VAL A 125 -22.67 -14.93 9.37
CA VAL A 125 -22.51 -15.61 8.09
C VAL A 125 -23.21 -16.98 8.06
N LYS A 126 -23.14 -17.74 9.16
CA LYS A 126 -23.82 -19.05 9.26
C LYS A 126 -25.34 -18.92 9.32
N LEU A 127 -25.87 -17.86 9.95
CA LEU A 127 -27.30 -17.61 10.06
C LEU A 127 -27.90 -17.04 8.77
N ASP A 128 -27.16 -16.21 8.08
CA ASP A 128 -27.55 -15.60 6.79
C ASP A 128 -26.35 -15.55 5.85
N PRO A 129 -26.16 -16.58 5.03
CA PRO A 129 -25.08 -16.62 4.04
C PRO A 129 -25.18 -15.56 2.94
N GLU A 130 -26.37 -14.97 2.71
CA GLU A 130 -26.56 -13.92 1.70
C GLU A 130 -26.18 -12.51 2.23
N LEU A 131 -25.90 -12.38 3.51
CA LEU A 131 -25.51 -11.13 4.14
C LEU A 131 -24.04 -10.77 3.78
N VAL A 132 -23.87 -10.18 2.59
CA VAL A 132 -22.56 -9.85 2.01
C VAL A 132 -21.68 -9.01 2.95
N GLU A 133 -22.28 -8.11 3.74
CA GLU A 133 -21.53 -7.28 4.69
C GLU A 133 -20.88 -8.13 5.79
N ALA A 134 -21.56 -9.18 6.27
CA ALA A 134 -20.98 -10.10 7.26
C ALA A 134 -19.75 -10.83 6.71
N TRP A 135 -19.78 -11.27 5.45
CA TRP A 135 -18.62 -11.84 4.77
C TRP A 135 -17.44 -10.87 4.69
N ASN A 136 -17.72 -9.61 4.33
CA ASN A 136 -16.67 -8.59 4.22
C ASN A 136 -16.05 -8.29 5.59
N GLN A 137 -16.85 -8.16 6.65
CA GLN A 137 -16.36 -7.92 7.99
C GLN A 137 -15.58 -9.12 8.56
N LEU A 138 -16.05 -10.35 8.30
CA LEU A 138 -15.34 -11.56 8.68
C LEU A 138 -13.99 -11.69 7.94
N GLY A 139 -13.98 -11.38 6.64
CA GLY A 139 -12.75 -11.34 5.85
C GLY A 139 -11.75 -10.32 6.38
N GLU A 140 -12.21 -9.15 6.82
CA GLU A 140 -11.38 -8.13 7.44
C GLU A 140 -10.82 -8.61 8.80
N ALA A 141 -11.62 -9.29 9.63
CA ALA A 141 -11.16 -9.89 10.88
C ALA A 141 -10.06 -10.95 10.64
N TYR A 142 -10.24 -11.83 9.64
CA TYR A 142 -9.19 -12.79 9.25
C TYR A 142 -7.93 -12.10 8.72
N TRP A 143 -8.09 -11.03 7.94
CA TRP A 143 -6.93 -10.25 7.48
C TRP A 143 -6.13 -9.66 8.64
N LYS A 144 -6.79 -9.06 9.63
CA LYS A 144 -6.15 -8.54 10.87
C LYS A 144 -5.48 -9.64 11.69
N LYS A 145 -6.03 -10.84 11.68
CA LYS A 145 -5.43 -12.04 12.29
C LYS A 145 -4.17 -12.52 11.56
N GLY A 146 -3.95 -12.07 10.32
CA GLY A 146 -2.88 -12.54 9.44
C GLY A 146 -3.24 -13.79 8.61
N ASP A 147 -4.49 -14.27 8.70
CA ASP A 147 -4.98 -15.38 7.87
C ASP A 147 -5.47 -14.87 6.50
N ILE A 148 -4.51 -14.60 5.63
CA ILE A 148 -4.76 -14.04 4.29
C ILE A 148 -5.59 -15.00 3.43
N THR A 149 -5.44 -16.31 3.61
CA THR A 149 -6.17 -17.33 2.86
C THR A 149 -7.65 -17.35 3.25
N ALA A 150 -7.96 -17.32 4.55
CA ALA A 150 -9.33 -17.22 5.02
C ALA A 150 -9.99 -15.89 4.60
N ALA A 151 -9.25 -14.78 4.69
CA ALA A 151 -9.71 -13.47 4.23
C ALA A 151 -10.06 -13.50 2.73
N HIS A 152 -9.19 -14.05 1.88
CA HIS A 152 -9.43 -14.23 0.45
C HIS A 152 -10.72 -15.05 0.19
N THR A 153 -10.91 -16.14 0.94
CA THR A 153 -12.11 -16.99 0.82
C THR A 153 -13.37 -16.22 1.16
N CYS A 154 -13.37 -15.41 2.23
CA CYS A 154 -14.51 -14.60 2.62
C CYS A 154 -14.86 -13.54 1.57
N PHE A 155 -13.90 -12.79 1.04
CA PHE A 155 -14.16 -11.77 0.03
C PHE A 155 -14.62 -12.38 -1.31
N SER A 156 -14.06 -13.53 -1.69
CA SER A 156 -14.51 -14.28 -2.87
C SER A 156 -15.91 -14.83 -2.68
N GLY A 157 -16.26 -15.35 -1.50
CA GLY A 157 -17.60 -15.79 -1.15
C GLY A 157 -18.61 -14.64 -1.22
N ALA A 158 -18.28 -13.48 -0.65
CA ALA A 158 -19.10 -12.28 -0.74
C ALA A 158 -19.42 -11.88 -2.20
N LEU A 159 -18.41 -11.93 -3.08
CA LEU A 159 -18.59 -11.66 -4.52
C LEU A 159 -19.41 -12.74 -5.24
N GLY A 160 -19.35 -13.99 -4.78
CA GLY A 160 -20.18 -15.08 -5.28
C GLY A 160 -21.68 -14.86 -5.02
N HIS A 161 -22.02 -14.23 -3.90
CA HIS A 161 -23.41 -13.86 -3.57
C HIS A 161 -23.86 -12.60 -4.31
N ARG A 162 -23.07 -11.53 -4.25
CA ARG A 162 -23.40 -10.27 -4.92
C ARG A 162 -22.16 -9.45 -5.23
N LYS A 163 -22.04 -8.98 -6.48
CA LYS A 163 -21.00 -8.03 -6.87
C LYS A 163 -21.14 -6.73 -6.08
N ASN A 164 -20.07 -6.33 -5.39
CA ASN A 164 -20.04 -5.10 -4.60
C ASN A 164 -18.62 -4.52 -4.53
N LYS A 165 -18.50 -3.20 -4.36
CA LYS A 165 -17.21 -2.51 -4.39
C LYS A 165 -16.31 -2.88 -3.20
N VAL A 166 -16.88 -3.10 -2.00
CA VAL A 166 -16.09 -3.38 -0.79
C VAL A 166 -15.35 -4.71 -0.90
N SER A 167 -16.03 -5.75 -1.36
CA SER A 167 -15.39 -7.06 -1.60
C SER A 167 -14.31 -6.98 -2.68
N LEU A 168 -14.53 -6.19 -3.75
CA LEU A 168 -13.52 -5.97 -4.81
C LEU A 168 -12.29 -5.25 -4.26
N GLN A 169 -12.46 -4.20 -3.44
CA GLN A 169 -11.39 -3.48 -2.77
C GLN A 169 -10.56 -4.42 -1.88
N ASN A 170 -11.23 -5.14 -1.00
CA ASN A 170 -10.60 -6.03 -0.05
C ASN A 170 -9.93 -7.23 -0.74
N LEU A 171 -10.54 -7.78 -1.79
CA LEU A 171 -9.94 -8.84 -2.60
C LEU A 171 -8.68 -8.34 -3.31
N SER A 172 -8.69 -7.12 -3.87
CA SER A 172 -7.48 -6.50 -4.42
C SER A 172 -6.36 -6.40 -3.39
N MET A 173 -6.68 -6.05 -2.15
CA MET A 173 -5.71 -5.93 -1.06
C MET A 173 -5.09 -7.29 -0.70
N VAL A 174 -5.90 -8.31 -0.47
CA VAL A 174 -5.40 -9.63 -0.04
C VAL A 174 -4.66 -10.39 -1.14
N LEU A 175 -5.02 -10.21 -2.42
CA LEU A 175 -4.32 -10.81 -3.56
C LEU A 175 -2.83 -10.45 -3.59
N ARG A 176 -2.46 -9.23 -3.21
CA ARG A 176 -1.06 -8.79 -3.13
C ARG A 176 -0.29 -9.41 -1.98
N GLN A 177 -0.98 -9.92 -0.96
CA GLN A 177 -0.40 -10.51 0.25
C GLN A 177 -0.50 -12.04 0.23
N LEU A 178 -1.27 -12.61 -0.70
CA LEU A 178 -1.48 -14.04 -0.80
C LEU A 178 -0.17 -14.74 -1.14
N ARG A 179 0.17 -15.75 -0.33
CA ARG A 179 1.37 -16.55 -0.58
C ARG A 179 1.27 -17.26 -1.93
N ALA A 180 2.24 -17.04 -2.78
CA ALA A 180 2.36 -17.68 -4.08
C ALA A 180 3.36 -18.84 -4.02
N GLU A 181 3.07 -19.91 -4.74
CA GLU A 181 3.95 -21.08 -4.84
C GLU A 181 5.02 -20.89 -5.93
N SER A 182 4.77 -19.99 -6.88
CA SER A 182 5.68 -19.65 -7.96
C SER A 182 5.71 -18.14 -8.25
N THR A 183 6.74 -17.71 -8.98
CA THR A 183 6.87 -16.33 -9.46
C THR A 183 5.72 -15.95 -10.39
N GLU A 184 5.28 -16.89 -11.24
CA GLU A 184 4.18 -16.72 -12.19
C GLU A 184 2.86 -16.51 -11.45
N GLN A 185 2.63 -17.28 -10.38
CA GLN A 185 1.43 -17.11 -9.56
C GLN A 185 1.44 -15.78 -8.82
N HIS A 186 2.60 -15.37 -8.28
CA HIS A 186 2.73 -14.03 -7.68
C HIS A 186 2.42 -12.94 -8.69
N ALA A 187 2.96 -13.05 -9.90
CA ALA A 187 2.68 -12.15 -11.00
C ALA A 187 1.17 -12.06 -11.31
N GLN A 188 0.51 -13.21 -11.39
CA GLN A 188 -0.92 -13.29 -11.65
C GLN A 188 -1.73 -12.63 -10.52
N ASN A 189 -1.37 -12.90 -9.26
CA ASN A 189 -2.04 -12.29 -8.10
C ASN A 189 -1.94 -10.75 -8.14
N VAL A 190 -0.79 -10.19 -8.49
CA VAL A 190 -0.59 -8.73 -8.61
C VAL A 190 -1.44 -8.16 -9.75
N MET A 191 -1.48 -8.82 -10.91
CA MET A 191 -2.30 -8.40 -12.04
C MET A 191 -3.80 -8.48 -11.71
N ASP A 192 -4.23 -9.55 -11.05
CA ASP A 192 -5.61 -9.71 -10.59
C ASP A 192 -5.99 -8.67 -9.55
N SER A 193 -5.07 -8.28 -8.66
CA SER A 193 -5.26 -7.17 -7.73
C SER A 193 -5.60 -5.86 -8.46
N VAL A 194 -4.85 -5.52 -9.50
CA VAL A 194 -5.14 -4.32 -10.34
C VAL A 194 -6.51 -4.44 -11.01
N ARG A 195 -6.84 -5.63 -11.55
CA ARG A 195 -8.14 -5.87 -12.17
C ARG A 195 -9.31 -5.66 -11.19
N GLN A 196 -9.21 -6.22 -9.97
CA GLN A 196 -10.26 -6.05 -8.95
C GLN A 196 -10.40 -4.59 -8.52
N ALA A 197 -9.28 -3.87 -8.32
CA ALA A 197 -9.29 -2.46 -7.97
C ALA A 197 -9.94 -1.59 -9.07
N LYS A 198 -9.62 -1.85 -10.35
CA LYS A 198 -10.27 -1.17 -11.48
C LYS A 198 -11.78 -1.40 -11.48
N LEU A 199 -12.24 -2.63 -11.23
CA LEU A 199 -13.66 -2.94 -11.15
C LEU A 199 -14.35 -2.20 -9.99
N ALA A 200 -13.67 -2.03 -8.84
CA ALA A 200 -14.20 -1.25 -7.71
C ALA A 200 -14.38 0.24 -8.10
N VAL A 201 -13.38 0.85 -8.75
CA VAL A 201 -13.46 2.22 -9.26
C VAL A 201 -14.60 2.37 -10.30
N GLN A 202 -14.74 1.42 -11.21
CA GLN A 202 -15.84 1.43 -12.22
C GLN A 202 -17.23 1.37 -11.59
N MET A 203 -17.37 0.71 -10.42
CA MET A 203 -18.64 0.69 -9.70
C MET A 203 -18.99 2.03 -9.07
N ASP A 204 -17.99 2.78 -8.61
CA ASP A 204 -18.18 4.08 -7.97
C ASP A 204 -16.91 4.95 -8.12
N MET A 205 -16.91 5.81 -9.13
CA MET A 205 -15.81 6.72 -9.42
C MET A 205 -15.66 7.88 -8.42
N ARG A 206 -16.65 8.07 -7.51
CA ARG A 206 -16.59 9.08 -6.45
C ARG A 206 -16.06 8.54 -5.15
N ASP A 207 -15.79 7.24 -5.06
CA ASP A 207 -15.28 6.59 -3.88
C ASP A 207 -13.74 6.71 -3.80
N GLY A 208 -13.24 7.60 -2.95
CA GLY A 208 -11.80 7.82 -2.76
C GLY A 208 -11.04 6.57 -2.34
N ARG A 209 -11.67 5.70 -1.53
CA ARG A 209 -11.07 4.44 -1.11
C ARG A 209 -10.79 3.50 -2.30
N SER A 210 -11.68 3.43 -3.29
CA SER A 210 -11.45 2.63 -4.51
C SER A 210 -10.21 3.13 -5.28
N TRP A 211 -10.06 4.46 -5.42
CA TRP A 211 -8.91 5.05 -6.07
C TRP A 211 -7.62 4.82 -5.28
N TYR A 212 -7.65 4.95 -3.96
CA TYR A 212 -6.52 4.63 -3.09
C TYR A 212 -6.07 3.17 -3.23
N ILE A 213 -7.01 2.22 -3.21
CA ILE A 213 -6.70 0.79 -3.40
C ILE A 213 -6.12 0.53 -4.80
N LEU A 214 -6.61 1.23 -5.84
CA LEU A 214 -6.05 1.15 -7.18
C LEU A 214 -4.61 1.69 -7.22
N GLY A 215 -4.34 2.79 -6.53
CA GLY A 215 -2.99 3.32 -6.36
C GLY A 215 -2.04 2.29 -5.73
N ASN A 216 -2.47 1.63 -4.65
CA ASN A 216 -1.71 0.57 -4.00
C ASN A 216 -1.49 -0.66 -4.90
N ALA A 217 -2.46 -1.01 -5.73
CA ALA A 217 -2.33 -2.10 -6.69
C ALA A 217 -1.29 -1.77 -7.79
N TYR A 218 -1.30 -0.54 -8.31
CA TYR A 218 -0.28 -0.07 -9.24
C TYR A 218 1.10 0.06 -8.59
N LEU A 219 1.18 0.51 -7.33
CA LEU A 219 2.44 0.54 -6.57
C LEU A 219 3.06 -0.86 -6.50
N SER A 220 2.26 -1.86 -6.15
CA SER A 220 2.72 -3.25 -6.12
C SER A 220 3.16 -3.73 -7.51
N LEU A 221 2.39 -3.42 -8.56
CA LEU A 221 2.75 -3.75 -9.94
C LEU A 221 4.06 -3.08 -10.36
N PHE A 222 4.27 -1.81 -10.00
CA PHE A 222 5.50 -1.06 -10.29
C PHE A 222 6.74 -1.79 -9.77
N PHE A 223 6.76 -2.19 -8.51
CA PHE A 223 7.90 -2.90 -7.93
C PHE A 223 8.09 -4.31 -8.51
N ASN A 224 7.05 -4.92 -9.04
CA ASN A 224 7.11 -6.26 -9.62
C ASN A 224 7.39 -6.28 -11.14
N THR A 225 7.34 -5.14 -11.84
CA THR A 225 7.53 -5.05 -13.31
C THR A 225 8.85 -4.39 -13.73
N GLY A 226 9.85 -4.34 -12.87
CA GLY A 226 11.11 -3.68 -13.17
C GLY A 226 10.99 -2.14 -13.15
N GLN A 227 10.11 -1.60 -12.35
CA GLN A 227 9.96 -0.16 -12.05
C GLN A 227 9.64 0.68 -13.31
N ASN A 228 8.66 0.22 -14.08
CA ASN A 228 8.20 0.92 -15.29
C ASN A 228 7.59 2.29 -14.94
N PRO A 229 8.13 3.42 -15.46
CA PRO A 229 7.64 4.77 -15.14
C PRO A 229 6.17 5.01 -15.49
N SER A 230 5.64 4.35 -16.51
CA SER A 230 4.20 4.45 -16.86
C SER A 230 3.30 3.94 -15.74
N ILE A 231 3.74 2.93 -14.97
CA ILE A 231 2.98 2.37 -13.87
C ILE A 231 3.06 3.26 -12.64
N SER A 232 4.22 3.86 -12.35
CA SER A 232 4.35 4.84 -11.25
C SER A 232 3.43 6.05 -11.49
N GLN A 233 3.34 6.54 -12.72
CA GLN A 233 2.42 7.63 -13.08
C GLN A 233 0.95 7.25 -12.89
N GLN A 234 0.57 6.01 -13.21
CA GLN A 234 -0.79 5.52 -12.96
C GLN A 234 -1.10 5.45 -11.47
N ALA A 235 -0.14 5.00 -10.64
CA ALA A 235 -0.29 4.98 -9.19
C ALA A 235 -0.44 6.40 -8.60
N LEU A 236 0.46 7.33 -8.99
CA LEU A 236 0.40 8.73 -8.56
C LEU A 236 -0.92 9.40 -8.97
N SER A 237 -1.39 9.14 -10.20
CA SER A 237 -2.68 9.66 -10.69
C SER A 237 -3.85 9.10 -9.88
N ALA A 238 -3.81 7.82 -9.48
CA ALA A 238 -4.85 7.20 -8.66
C ALA A 238 -4.90 7.80 -7.25
N TYR A 239 -3.75 8.04 -6.61
CA TYR A 239 -3.69 8.72 -5.31
C TYR A 239 -4.20 10.16 -5.38
N ALA A 240 -3.81 10.93 -6.41
CA ALA A 240 -4.32 12.28 -6.61
C ALA A 240 -5.84 12.30 -6.85
N GLN A 241 -6.36 11.30 -7.58
CA GLN A 241 -7.79 11.18 -7.79
C GLN A 241 -8.54 10.81 -6.50
N ALA A 242 -7.94 9.96 -5.63
CA ALA A 242 -8.52 9.65 -4.32
C ALA A 242 -8.76 10.91 -3.49
N GLU A 243 -7.75 11.76 -3.33
CA GLU A 243 -7.85 13.03 -2.60
C GLU A 243 -8.82 14.03 -3.25
N LYS A 244 -8.92 14.02 -4.58
CA LYS A 244 -9.82 14.92 -5.32
C LYS A 244 -11.29 14.60 -5.11
N VAL A 245 -11.64 13.31 -5.04
CA VAL A 245 -13.04 12.87 -4.94
C VAL A 245 -13.50 12.69 -3.50
N ASP A 246 -12.57 12.50 -2.57
CA ASP A 246 -12.82 12.26 -1.16
C ASP A 246 -11.80 13.02 -0.28
N PRO A 247 -12.20 14.13 0.34
CA PRO A 247 -11.32 14.91 1.19
C PRO A 247 -10.73 14.11 2.37
N THR A 248 -11.43 13.07 2.86
CA THR A 248 -10.93 12.23 3.96
C THR A 248 -9.72 11.38 3.57
N ALA A 249 -9.52 11.14 2.27
CA ALA A 249 -8.34 10.46 1.75
C ALA A 249 -7.04 11.20 2.07
N SER A 250 -7.08 12.53 2.20
CA SER A 250 -5.93 13.34 2.63
C SER A 250 -5.51 13.09 4.08
N CYS A 251 -6.39 12.48 4.89
CA CYS A 251 -6.12 12.10 6.27
C CYS A 251 -5.65 10.63 6.41
N ASN A 252 -5.36 9.96 5.30
CA ASN A 252 -4.89 8.58 5.30
C ASN A 252 -3.34 8.53 5.29
N PRO A 253 -2.68 8.17 6.40
CA PRO A 253 -1.22 8.14 6.49
C PRO A 253 -0.59 7.15 5.51
N ASP A 254 -1.24 6.02 5.22
CA ASP A 254 -0.73 5.01 4.28
C ASP A 254 -0.72 5.52 2.82
N LEU A 255 -1.71 6.34 2.43
CA LEU A 255 -1.72 6.99 1.11
C LEU A 255 -0.47 7.88 0.95
N HIS A 256 -0.18 8.70 1.95
CA HIS A 256 0.97 9.62 1.90
C HIS A 256 2.30 8.88 1.92
N LEU A 257 2.43 7.82 2.75
CA LEU A 257 3.62 6.96 2.78
C LEU A 257 3.89 6.31 1.42
N ASN A 258 2.85 5.73 0.83
CA ASN A 258 2.96 5.00 -0.44
C ASN A 258 3.27 5.95 -1.60
N ARG A 259 2.63 7.11 -1.65
CA ARG A 259 2.92 8.17 -2.62
C ARG A 259 4.34 8.70 -2.46
N ALA A 260 4.78 8.98 -1.23
CA ALA A 260 6.14 9.44 -0.93
C ALA A 260 7.20 8.39 -1.33
N THR A 261 6.90 7.11 -1.18
CA THR A 261 7.76 6.02 -1.64
C THR A 261 7.98 6.06 -3.15
N LEU A 262 6.92 6.31 -3.94
CA LEU A 262 7.05 6.50 -5.40
C LEU A 262 7.86 7.75 -5.74
N HIS A 263 7.60 8.87 -5.07
CA HIS A 263 8.36 10.11 -5.28
C HIS A 263 9.85 9.90 -4.98
N LYS A 264 10.19 9.16 -3.91
CA LYS A 264 11.58 8.78 -3.61
C LYS A 264 12.22 8.01 -4.76
N TYR A 265 11.52 7.04 -5.35
CA TYR A 265 12.01 6.27 -6.50
C TYR A 265 12.13 7.09 -7.78
N GLU A 266 11.25 8.06 -7.99
CA GLU A 266 11.34 9.01 -9.10
C GLU A 266 12.37 10.15 -8.84
N GLU A 267 13.05 10.12 -7.70
CA GLU A 267 14.04 11.12 -7.24
C GLU A 267 13.42 12.51 -7.04
N ASN A 268 12.11 12.59 -6.82
CA ASN A 268 11.39 13.78 -6.39
C ASN A 268 11.51 13.88 -4.85
N TYR A 269 12.68 14.24 -4.38
CA TYR A 269 13.03 14.14 -2.96
C TYR A 269 12.28 15.12 -2.07
N THR A 270 11.90 16.29 -2.56
CA THR A 270 11.09 17.27 -1.81
C THR A 270 9.72 16.68 -1.50
N GLU A 271 9.02 16.20 -2.51
CA GLU A 271 7.69 15.59 -2.40
C GLU A 271 7.73 14.31 -1.55
N ALA A 272 8.83 13.54 -1.65
CA ALA A 272 9.03 12.37 -0.81
C ALA A 272 9.17 12.73 0.67
N LEU A 273 9.99 13.72 1.02
CA LEU A 273 10.18 14.19 2.40
C LEU A 273 8.91 14.79 2.98
N GLU A 274 8.20 15.60 2.20
CA GLU A 274 6.90 16.18 2.60
C GLU A 274 5.88 15.08 2.87
N GLY A 275 5.76 14.08 1.99
CA GLY A 275 4.82 12.99 2.15
C GLY A 275 5.14 12.09 3.34
N PHE A 276 6.41 11.73 3.58
CA PHE A 276 6.80 10.97 4.78
C PHE A 276 6.55 11.75 6.07
N SER A 277 6.88 13.05 6.08
CA SER A 277 6.62 13.92 7.23
C SER A 277 5.12 14.04 7.52
N HIS A 278 4.30 14.17 6.47
CA HIS A 278 2.85 14.26 6.60
C HIS A 278 2.23 12.96 7.12
N ALA A 279 2.66 11.81 6.59
CA ALA A 279 2.22 10.50 7.08
C ALA A 279 2.57 10.30 8.57
N ALA A 280 3.77 10.69 8.99
CA ALA A 280 4.20 10.64 10.39
C ALA A 280 3.38 11.58 11.30
N ALA A 281 2.93 12.72 10.80
CA ALA A 281 2.08 13.64 11.55
C ALA A 281 0.65 13.11 11.71
N LEU A 282 0.11 12.43 10.68
CA LEU A 282 -1.23 11.82 10.71
C LEU A 282 -1.32 10.61 11.65
N ASP A 283 -0.24 9.86 11.79
CA ASP A 283 -0.15 8.74 12.74
C ASP A 283 1.23 8.69 13.41
N PRO A 284 1.43 9.44 14.51
CA PRO A 284 2.68 9.44 15.28
C PRO A 284 2.97 8.10 15.97
N THR A 285 1.99 7.21 16.09
CA THR A 285 2.15 5.88 16.70
C THR A 285 2.74 4.87 15.73
N TRP A 286 2.71 5.16 14.44
CA TRP A 286 3.30 4.36 13.37
C TRP A 286 4.74 4.82 13.08
N PRO A 287 5.77 4.06 13.48
CA PRO A 287 7.16 4.53 13.41
C PRO A 287 7.73 4.58 11.98
N GLU A 288 7.18 3.81 11.04
CA GLU A 288 7.75 3.64 9.70
C GLU A 288 7.84 4.96 8.90
N PRO A 289 6.82 5.84 8.83
CA PRO A 289 6.92 7.09 8.11
C PRO A 289 8.05 7.99 8.62
N GLN A 290 8.19 8.12 9.95
CA GLN A 290 9.25 8.90 10.57
C GLN A 290 10.64 8.31 10.28
N GLN A 291 10.78 6.99 10.32
CA GLN A 291 12.03 6.31 9.99
C GLN A 291 12.43 6.54 8.53
N ARG A 292 11.48 6.41 7.59
CA ARG A 292 11.73 6.66 6.15
C ARG A 292 12.09 8.12 5.88
N HIS A 293 11.44 9.05 6.56
CA HIS A 293 11.76 10.47 6.49
C HIS A 293 13.22 10.72 6.93
N GLN A 294 13.61 10.21 8.10
CA GLN A 294 14.96 10.39 8.61
C GLN A 294 16.03 9.71 7.73
N GLN A 295 15.76 8.49 7.27
CA GLN A 295 16.66 7.77 6.35
C GLN A 295 16.91 8.54 5.05
N LEU A 296 15.90 9.19 4.50
CA LEU A 296 16.04 10.01 3.29
C LEU A 296 16.84 11.29 3.57
N LEU A 297 16.61 11.96 4.70
CA LEU A 297 17.41 13.11 5.12
C LEU A 297 18.89 12.73 5.31
N ASP A 298 19.16 11.66 6.03
CA ASP A 298 20.53 11.17 6.27
C ASP A 298 21.23 10.79 4.95
N PHE A 299 20.49 10.19 4.03
CA PHE A 299 21.00 9.89 2.69
C PHE A 299 21.41 11.17 1.96
N LEU A 300 20.56 12.19 1.91
CA LEU A 300 20.82 13.46 1.21
C LEU A 300 22.01 14.22 1.87
N GLU A 301 22.08 14.28 3.19
CA GLU A 301 23.20 14.88 3.92
C GLU A 301 24.53 14.19 3.63
N ARG A 302 24.54 12.86 3.70
CA ARG A 302 25.73 12.06 3.40
C ARG A 302 26.16 12.19 1.95
N LEU A 303 25.19 12.16 1.01
CA LEU A 303 25.46 12.28 -0.42
C LEU A 303 26.08 13.63 -0.75
N THR A 304 25.45 14.72 -0.33
CA THR A 304 25.95 16.08 -0.59
C THR A 304 27.33 16.31 0.04
N SER A 305 27.53 15.89 1.29
CA SER A 305 28.85 15.97 1.95
C SER A 305 29.93 15.17 1.20
N LEU A 306 29.61 13.99 0.67
CA LEU A 306 30.58 13.18 -0.08
C LEU A 306 30.86 13.78 -1.47
N LEU A 307 29.87 14.37 -2.12
CA LEU A 307 30.06 15.05 -3.41
C LEU A 307 30.95 16.28 -3.27
N GLU A 308 30.69 17.15 -2.29
CA GLU A 308 31.49 18.36 -1.99
C GLU A 308 32.93 18.02 -1.63
N ASN A 309 33.11 17.00 -0.79
CA ASN A 309 34.43 16.57 -0.31
C ASN A 309 35.06 15.47 -1.20
N LYS A 310 34.53 15.22 -2.39
CA LYS A 310 35.03 14.23 -3.35
C LYS A 310 35.36 12.88 -2.70
N GLY A 311 34.40 12.35 -1.94
CA GLY A 311 34.53 11.08 -1.23
C GLY A 311 35.52 11.07 -0.09
N LYS A 312 36.00 12.25 0.38
CA LYS A 312 37.09 12.41 1.38
C LYS A 312 38.40 11.74 0.93
N VAL A 313 38.59 11.58 -0.40
CA VAL A 313 39.82 11.02 -0.97
C VAL A 313 40.95 12.04 -0.90
N LYS A 314 42.15 11.64 -0.45
CA LYS A 314 43.32 12.52 -0.41
C LYS A 314 43.64 13.04 -1.82
N VAL A 315 43.91 14.35 -1.96
CA VAL A 315 44.13 15.05 -3.23
C VAL A 315 45.12 14.33 -4.17
N LYS A 316 46.30 13.92 -3.64
CA LYS A 316 47.28 13.16 -4.45
C LYS A 316 46.76 11.82 -4.96
N LYS A 317 45.96 11.08 -4.14
CA LYS A 317 45.34 9.84 -4.54
C LYS A 317 44.28 10.09 -5.59
N LEU A 318 43.43 11.09 -5.41
CA LEU A 318 42.42 11.48 -6.38
C LEU A 318 43.05 11.85 -7.73
N GLN A 319 44.07 12.71 -7.75
CA GLN A 319 44.79 13.08 -8.98
C GLN A 319 45.39 11.85 -9.69
N SER A 320 45.98 10.92 -8.94
CA SER A 320 46.49 9.66 -9.50
C SER A 320 45.40 8.82 -10.10
N MET A 321 44.26 8.67 -9.40
CA MET A 321 43.11 7.91 -9.89
C MET A 321 42.54 8.51 -11.18
N LEU A 322 42.32 9.81 -11.22
CA LEU A 322 41.74 10.50 -12.39
C LEU A 322 42.75 10.52 -13.55
N GLY A 323 44.05 10.72 -13.30
CA GLY A 323 45.10 10.66 -14.33
C GLY A 323 45.33 9.26 -14.92
N SER A 324 44.83 8.21 -14.26
CA SER A 324 44.90 6.82 -14.76
C SER A 324 43.75 6.45 -15.71
N LEU A 325 42.79 7.34 -16.00
CA LEU A 325 41.73 7.11 -16.97
C LEU A 325 42.33 6.97 -18.39
N ARG A 326 41.86 5.97 -19.14
CA ARG A 326 42.30 5.67 -20.51
C ARG A 326 41.09 5.50 -21.42
N PRO A 327 41.16 5.92 -22.69
CA PRO A 327 40.10 5.74 -23.67
C PRO A 327 39.63 4.28 -23.83
N SER A 328 40.53 3.31 -23.63
CA SER A 328 40.17 1.88 -23.69
C SER A 328 39.15 1.46 -22.63
N GLN A 329 39.00 2.24 -21.57
CA GLN A 329 38.02 1.99 -20.50
C GLN A 329 36.58 2.40 -20.89
N LEU A 330 36.40 3.09 -22.03
CA LEU A 330 35.10 3.28 -22.65
C LEU A 330 34.48 1.96 -23.17
N GLY A 331 35.32 0.93 -23.38
CA GLY A 331 34.86 -0.36 -23.91
C GLY A 331 34.10 -0.20 -25.23
N PRO A 332 32.96 -0.87 -25.41
CA PRO A 332 32.16 -0.80 -26.64
C PRO A 332 31.68 0.62 -27.01
N CYS A 333 31.63 1.53 -26.03
CA CYS A 333 31.25 2.93 -26.26
C CYS A 333 32.34 3.72 -26.99
N GLY A 334 33.60 3.33 -26.84
CA GLY A 334 34.74 4.02 -27.46
C GLY A 334 35.09 3.53 -28.86
N ASP A 335 34.66 2.34 -29.25
CA ASP A 335 35.01 1.73 -30.54
C ASP A 335 33.84 1.64 -31.53
N GLY A 336 32.73 2.35 -31.26
CA GLY A 336 31.56 2.41 -32.13
C GLY A 336 30.71 1.13 -32.13
N ARG A 337 30.89 0.22 -31.17
CA ARG A 337 30.11 -1.02 -31.04
C ARG A 337 28.91 -0.86 -30.11
N TYR A 338 28.71 0.30 -29.50
CA TYR A 338 27.57 0.54 -28.65
C TYR A 338 26.25 0.48 -29.45
N GLN A 339 25.29 -0.26 -28.92
CA GLN A 339 23.94 -0.34 -29.48
C GLN A 339 22.99 0.41 -28.55
N GLY A 340 22.35 1.46 -29.07
CA GLY A 340 21.33 2.19 -28.35
C GLY A 340 20.05 1.35 -28.14
N SER A 341 19.06 1.92 -27.49
CA SER A 341 17.75 1.29 -27.20
C SER A 341 17.02 0.80 -28.47
N SER A 342 17.30 1.40 -29.62
CA SER A 342 16.78 0.98 -30.94
C SER A 342 17.50 -0.22 -31.56
N GLY A 343 18.53 -0.76 -30.91
CA GLY A 343 19.39 -1.83 -31.45
C GLY A 343 20.35 -1.37 -32.57
N GLN A 344 20.32 -0.11 -32.94
CA GLN A 344 21.24 0.47 -33.95
C GLN A 344 22.58 0.81 -33.27
N LYS A 345 23.68 0.62 -34.06
CA LYS A 345 25.01 1.06 -33.62
C LYS A 345 25.06 2.57 -33.64
N VAL A 346 25.43 3.17 -32.52
CA VAL A 346 25.54 4.62 -32.34
C VAL A 346 27.01 4.97 -32.09
N ALA A 347 27.54 5.94 -32.82
CA ALA A 347 28.84 6.52 -32.50
C ALA A 347 28.64 7.51 -31.34
N LEU A 348 29.36 7.28 -30.22
CA LEU A 348 29.27 8.13 -29.05
C LEU A 348 30.49 9.08 -28.99
N GLU A 349 30.20 10.34 -28.66
CA GLU A 349 31.24 11.34 -28.40
C GLU A 349 31.60 11.35 -26.91
N HIS A 350 32.89 11.19 -26.58
CA HIS A 350 33.34 11.32 -25.19
C HIS A 350 33.23 12.78 -24.73
N ARG A 351 32.41 13.02 -23.71
CA ARG A 351 32.20 14.32 -23.07
C ARG A 351 32.60 14.30 -21.61
N LEU A 352 33.01 15.44 -21.11
CA LEU A 352 33.25 15.65 -19.67
C LEU A 352 31.92 15.81 -18.93
N LEU A 353 31.89 15.48 -17.64
CA LEU A 353 30.70 15.66 -16.80
C LEU A 353 30.19 17.10 -16.80
N SER A 354 31.13 18.09 -16.82
CA SER A 354 30.79 19.52 -16.87
C SER A 354 30.17 19.98 -18.21
N ALA A 355 30.28 19.19 -19.26
CA ALA A 355 29.72 19.49 -20.58
C ALA A 355 28.32 18.89 -20.81
N LEU A 356 27.81 18.12 -19.83
CA LEU A 356 26.49 17.55 -19.90
C LEU A 356 25.38 18.61 -19.73
N GLN A 357 24.28 18.43 -20.43
CA GLN A 357 23.08 19.24 -20.31
C GLN A 357 22.00 18.49 -19.51
N PRO A 358 21.11 19.22 -18.80
CA PRO A 358 19.97 18.58 -18.16
C PRO A 358 19.14 17.75 -19.14
N GLY A 359 18.71 16.57 -18.71
CA GLY A 359 18.00 15.59 -19.54
C GLY A 359 18.94 14.55 -20.15
N VAL A 360 18.48 13.86 -21.18
CA VAL A 360 19.22 12.81 -21.90
C VAL A 360 20.26 13.43 -22.84
N ASN A 361 21.53 13.05 -22.67
CA ASN A 361 22.63 13.51 -23.53
C ASN A 361 22.88 12.53 -24.67
N THR A 362 21.96 12.49 -25.63
CA THR A 362 21.99 11.60 -26.79
C THR A 362 23.32 11.69 -27.55
N GLY A 363 23.90 10.55 -27.93
CA GLY A 363 25.16 10.46 -28.67
C GLY A 363 26.41 10.79 -27.83
N ALA A 364 26.27 11.06 -26.53
CA ALA A 364 27.39 11.31 -25.62
C ALA A 364 27.75 10.07 -24.79
N VAL A 365 29.00 9.98 -24.38
CA VAL A 365 29.47 9.04 -23.34
C VAL A 365 30.36 9.79 -22.36
N VAL A 366 30.18 9.56 -21.06
CA VAL A 366 31.08 10.04 -20.02
C VAL A 366 31.91 8.92 -19.47
N LEU A 367 33.15 9.24 -19.03
CA LEU A 367 34.07 8.29 -18.39
C LEU A 367 34.61 8.93 -17.11
N GLY A 368 34.52 8.21 -16.01
CA GLY A 368 35.03 8.69 -14.73
C GLY A 368 35.53 7.56 -13.80
N ARG A 369 36.02 7.95 -12.64
CA ARG A 369 36.38 7.05 -11.54
C ARG A 369 35.33 7.09 -10.44
N VAL A 370 35.00 5.93 -9.91
CA VAL A 370 34.22 5.83 -8.67
C VAL A 370 35.10 6.33 -7.51
N ILE A 371 34.62 7.37 -6.81
CA ILE A 371 35.36 7.97 -5.71
C ILE A 371 34.76 7.70 -4.34
N PHE A 372 33.50 7.35 -4.29
CA PHE A 372 32.80 6.82 -3.11
C PHE A 372 31.61 5.98 -3.55
N SER A 373 31.10 5.15 -2.65
CA SER A 373 29.79 4.50 -2.76
C SER A 373 29.00 4.72 -1.48
N LEU A 374 27.69 4.90 -1.61
CA LEU A 374 26.74 4.96 -0.50
C LEU A 374 26.02 3.65 -0.37
N THR A 375 26.20 3.00 0.77
CA THR A 375 25.39 1.85 1.18
C THR A 375 24.25 2.36 2.05
N THR A 376 23.04 2.06 1.69
CA THR A 376 21.82 2.25 2.49
C THR A 376 21.33 0.88 2.97
N ASP A 377 20.49 0.85 3.99
CA ASP A 377 19.86 -0.40 4.47
C ASP A 377 19.05 -1.06 3.37
N GLU A 378 18.38 -0.24 2.56
CA GLU A 378 17.79 -0.65 1.27
C GLU A 378 18.91 -0.68 0.23
N LYS A 379 19.37 -1.86 -0.18
CA LYS A 379 20.49 -1.99 -1.15
C LYS A 379 20.16 -1.45 -2.54
N VAL A 380 18.90 -1.19 -2.84
CA VAL A 380 18.41 -0.63 -4.11
C VAL A 380 17.65 0.66 -3.81
N PRO A 381 17.97 1.78 -4.49
CA PRO A 381 19.00 1.97 -5.52
C PRO A 381 20.41 2.03 -4.96
N PHE A 382 21.40 1.71 -5.80
CA PHE A 382 22.82 1.85 -5.46
C PHE A 382 23.34 3.19 -5.95
N THR A 383 23.93 3.98 -5.04
CA THR A 383 24.44 5.31 -5.37
C THR A 383 25.94 5.40 -5.16
N PHE A 384 26.64 6.00 -6.11
CA PHE A 384 28.07 6.25 -6.03
C PHE A 384 28.45 7.62 -6.62
N GLY A 385 29.61 8.13 -6.23
CA GLY A 385 30.17 9.36 -6.80
C GLY A 385 31.10 9.05 -7.96
N LEU A 386 30.85 9.67 -9.11
CA LEU A 386 31.66 9.60 -10.32
C LEU A 386 32.40 10.92 -10.54
N ALA A 387 33.72 10.87 -10.69
CA ALA A 387 34.53 12.03 -11.06
C ALA A 387 35.30 11.77 -12.35
N ASP A 388 35.36 12.75 -13.26
CA ASP A 388 36.13 12.70 -14.49
C ASP A 388 37.52 13.33 -14.34
N SER A 389 38.28 13.40 -15.44
CA SER A 389 39.64 13.94 -15.48
C SER A 389 39.76 15.42 -15.10
N LYS A 390 38.65 16.18 -15.13
CA LYS A 390 38.61 17.61 -14.74
C LYS A 390 38.16 17.84 -13.31
N GLY A 391 37.66 16.77 -12.66
CA GLY A 391 37.40 16.75 -11.24
C GLY A 391 36.03 17.18 -10.73
N PRO A 392 35.01 17.52 -11.55
CA PRO A 392 33.65 17.57 -11.01
C PRO A 392 33.24 16.17 -10.53
N CYS A 393 32.38 16.12 -9.49
CA CYS A 393 31.84 14.88 -8.95
C CYS A 393 30.33 14.90 -9.05
N PHE A 394 29.77 13.90 -9.74
CA PHE A 394 28.32 13.72 -9.89
C PHE A 394 27.86 12.48 -9.15
N ALA A 395 26.67 12.54 -8.59
CA ALA A 395 26.00 11.34 -8.10
C ALA A 395 25.58 10.46 -9.26
N VAL A 396 25.73 9.15 -9.13
CA VAL A 396 25.17 8.17 -10.08
C VAL A 396 24.32 7.21 -9.28
N THR A 397 23.04 7.15 -9.61
CA THR A 397 22.06 6.28 -8.95
C THR A 397 21.57 5.21 -9.92
N VAL A 398 21.75 3.94 -9.56
CA VAL A 398 21.45 2.77 -10.39
C VAL A 398 20.30 1.99 -9.78
N TYR A 399 19.27 1.74 -10.60
CA TYR A 399 18.06 0.99 -10.25
C TYR A 399 18.06 -0.40 -10.89
N ASN A 400 17.07 -1.23 -10.55
CA ASN A 400 16.86 -2.56 -11.14
C ASN A 400 18.10 -3.48 -11.18
N MET A 401 18.92 -3.41 -10.17
CA MET A 401 20.07 -4.26 -10.03
C MET A 401 19.84 -5.42 -9.04
N VAL A 402 20.59 -6.51 -9.18
CA VAL A 402 20.61 -7.56 -8.15
C VAL A 402 21.29 -7.05 -6.88
N GLN A 403 20.89 -7.55 -5.72
CA GLN A 403 21.39 -7.08 -4.41
C GLN A 403 22.92 -7.25 -4.22
N SER A 404 23.53 -8.16 -4.96
CA SER A 404 24.98 -8.42 -4.91
C SER A 404 25.78 -7.50 -5.83
N TRP A 405 25.13 -6.72 -6.70
CA TRP A 405 25.79 -5.83 -7.64
C TRP A 405 26.29 -4.56 -6.96
N GLY A 406 27.39 -4.03 -7.45
CA GLY A 406 27.96 -2.74 -7.06
C GLY A 406 29.25 -2.47 -7.79
N VAL A 407 29.77 -1.25 -7.62
CA VAL A 407 31.09 -0.84 -8.11
C VAL A 407 32.00 -0.48 -6.93
N LEU A 408 33.29 -0.67 -7.12
CA LEU A 408 34.29 -0.40 -6.09
C LEU A 408 34.94 0.97 -6.30
N ILE A 409 35.37 1.58 -5.20
CA ILE A 409 36.16 2.83 -5.24
C ILE A 409 37.43 2.59 -6.06
N GLY A 410 37.61 3.39 -7.11
CA GLY A 410 38.71 3.25 -8.06
C GLY A 410 38.34 2.60 -9.37
N ASP A 411 37.18 1.94 -9.47
CA ASP A 411 36.69 1.42 -10.75
C ASP A 411 36.52 2.56 -11.76
N SER A 412 36.81 2.27 -13.04
CA SER A 412 36.42 3.16 -14.14
C SER A 412 34.99 2.81 -14.56
N VAL A 413 34.16 3.84 -14.72
CA VAL A 413 32.80 3.67 -15.17
C VAL A 413 32.56 4.58 -16.38
N ALA A 414 32.09 3.99 -17.49
CA ALA A 414 31.57 4.75 -18.61
C ALA A 414 30.05 4.61 -18.69
N ILE A 415 29.38 5.76 -18.95
CA ILE A 415 27.93 5.86 -19.04
C ILE A 415 27.58 6.42 -20.42
N PRO A 416 26.98 5.63 -21.32
CA PRO A 416 26.46 6.13 -22.57
C PRO A 416 25.15 6.88 -22.38
N GLU A 417 24.93 7.92 -23.15
CA GLU A 417 23.74 8.75 -23.20
C GLU A 417 23.20 9.13 -21.79
N PRO A 418 24.06 9.70 -20.91
CA PRO A 418 23.69 9.91 -19.52
C PRO A 418 22.50 10.85 -19.38
N HIS A 419 21.57 10.50 -18.50
CA HIS A 419 20.44 11.34 -18.13
C HIS A 419 20.80 12.16 -16.90
N LEU A 420 21.13 13.44 -17.11
CA LEU A 420 21.50 14.38 -16.05
C LEU A 420 20.28 15.06 -15.46
N ARG A 421 20.20 15.06 -14.13
CA ARG A 421 19.25 15.87 -13.36
C ARG A 421 20.02 16.77 -12.38
N HIS A 422 19.52 17.99 -12.17
CA HIS A 422 19.96 18.83 -11.07
C HIS A 422 18.90 18.78 -9.97
N HIS A 423 19.29 18.22 -8.84
CA HIS A 423 18.42 18.14 -7.66
C HIS A 423 18.56 19.41 -6.84
N HIS A 424 17.42 20.01 -6.50
CA HIS A 424 17.30 21.14 -5.57
C HIS A 424 16.22 20.78 -4.56
N VAL A 425 16.63 20.36 -3.38
CA VAL A 425 15.73 19.87 -2.34
C VAL A 425 15.72 20.88 -1.19
N GLN A 426 14.54 21.33 -0.81
CA GLN A 426 14.33 22.20 0.36
C GLN A 426 13.32 21.54 1.28
N HIS A 427 13.68 21.33 2.55
CA HIS A 427 12.79 20.72 3.52
C HIS A 427 13.17 21.12 4.94
N GLN A 428 12.24 21.66 5.73
CA GLN A 428 12.40 22.01 7.14
C GLN A 428 13.70 22.82 7.44
N GLY A 429 13.99 23.82 6.59
CA GLY A 429 15.17 24.67 6.74
C GLY A 429 16.48 24.07 6.25
N LYS A 430 16.50 22.82 5.78
CA LYS A 430 17.63 22.20 5.10
C LYS A 430 17.52 22.36 3.59
N SER A 431 18.68 22.53 2.93
CA SER A 431 18.78 22.68 1.47
C SER A 431 19.88 21.77 0.94
N PHE A 432 19.56 20.99 -0.10
CA PHE A 432 20.50 20.10 -0.78
C PHE A 432 20.48 20.42 -2.27
N SER A 433 21.66 20.55 -2.88
CA SER A 433 21.79 20.81 -4.31
C SER A 433 22.93 20.00 -4.89
N PHE A 434 22.63 19.16 -5.88
CA PHE A 434 23.65 18.31 -6.51
C PHE A 434 23.26 17.86 -7.91
N PRO A 435 24.24 17.62 -8.80
CA PRO A 435 24.01 16.96 -10.09
C PRO A 435 23.93 15.44 -9.89
N GLY A 436 22.93 14.80 -10.49
CA GLY A 436 22.71 13.36 -10.46
C GLY A 436 22.54 12.78 -11.86
N ILE A 437 23.11 11.61 -12.09
CA ILE A 437 22.88 10.79 -13.29
C ILE A 437 22.05 9.57 -12.86
N ARG A 438 20.83 9.45 -13.42
CA ARG A 438 19.94 8.32 -13.19
C ARG A 438 20.17 7.23 -14.21
N LEU A 439 20.23 5.99 -13.75
CA LEU A 439 20.33 4.78 -14.56
C LEU A 439 19.25 3.79 -14.14
N ASP A 440 18.33 3.49 -15.02
CA ASP A 440 17.21 2.59 -14.74
C ASP A 440 17.63 1.10 -14.71
N THR A 441 18.85 0.79 -15.15
CA THR A 441 19.40 -0.58 -15.14
C THR A 441 20.94 -0.55 -15.16
N PRO A 442 21.61 -1.50 -14.48
CA PRO A 442 23.07 -1.63 -14.55
C PRO A 442 23.58 -1.99 -15.95
N LEU A 443 22.73 -2.52 -16.83
CA LEU A 443 23.11 -2.92 -18.21
C LEU A 443 23.61 -1.74 -19.05
N LEU A 444 23.27 -0.52 -18.70
CA LEU A 444 23.75 0.70 -19.36
C LEU A 444 25.18 1.08 -18.94
N LEU A 445 25.82 0.33 -18.05
CA LEU A 445 27.15 0.66 -17.53
C LEU A 445 28.25 -0.15 -18.20
N VAL A 446 29.36 0.52 -18.43
CA VAL A 446 30.65 -0.13 -18.75
C VAL A 446 31.57 0.06 -17.53
N VAL A 447 31.88 -1.03 -16.84
CA VAL A 447 32.75 -1.02 -15.66
C VAL A 447 34.11 -1.66 -16.03
N ASN A 448 35.19 -0.93 -15.82
CA ASN A 448 36.55 -1.35 -16.17
C ASN A 448 36.68 -1.85 -17.63
N GLY A 449 36.00 -1.13 -18.56
CA GLY A 449 35.99 -1.42 -20.00
C GLY A 449 35.06 -2.58 -20.43
N LYS A 450 34.27 -3.14 -19.51
CA LYS A 450 33.34 -4.26 -19.80
C LYS A 450 31.90 -3.85 -19.56
N MET A 451 31.02 -4.09 -20.55
CA MET A 451 29.58 -3.96 -20.38
C MET A 451 29.06 -4.87 -19.28
N GLN A 452 28.06 -4.41 -18.55
CA GLN A 452 27.38 -5.22 -17.54
C GLN A 452 26.44 -6.21 -18.21
N GLY A 453 26.48 -7.47 -17.76
CA GLY A 453 25.65 -8.55 -18.32
C GLY A 453 24.26 -8.66 -17.68
N PRO A 454 23.34 -9.39 -18.31
CA PRO A 454 21.95 -9.57 -17.83
C PRO A 454 21.85 -10.11 -16.38
N GLY A 455 22.81 -10.88 -15.92
CA GLY A 455 22.86 -11.40 -14.54
C GLY A 455 23.01 -10.33 -13.46
N ASN A 456 23.34 -9.07 -13.83
CA ASN A 456 23.46 -7.94 -12.92
C ASN A 456 22.14 -7.19 -12.74
N GLN A 457 21.15 -7.45 -13.58
CA GLN A 457 19.83 -6.85 -13.50
C GLN A 457 18.90 -7.70 -12.64
N ALA A 458 18.08 -7.06 -11.82
CA ALA A 458 17.02 -7.73 -11.09
C ALA A 458 16.00 -8.34 -12.08
N ALA A 459 15.60 -9.58 -11.84
CA ALA A 459 14.56 -10.21 -12.62
C ALA A 459 13.22 -9.50 -12.37
N ALA A 460 12.53 -9.07 -13.44
CA ALA A 460 11.15 -8.64 -13.34
C ALA A 460 10.28 -9.86 -13.03
N THR A 461 9.50 -9.78 -11.94
CA THR A 461 8.58 -10.84 -11.53
C THR A 461 7.34 -10.89 -12.43
N VAL A 462 6.99 -9.76 -13.05
CA VAL A 462 5.82 -9.60 -13.93
C VAL A 462 6.24 -8.98 -15.27
N ALA A 463 5.94 -9.65 -16.37
CA ALA A 463 6.03 -9.03 -17.69
C ALA A 463 4.75 -8.21 -17.94
N TYR A 464 4.83 -6.90 -17.78
CA TYR A 464 3.74 -6.01 -18.14
C TYR A 464 3.66 -5.86 -19.66
N ARG A 465 2.60 -6.41 -20.25
CA ARG A 465 2.18 -6.04 -21.61
C ARG A 465 1.06 -5.02 -21.46
N ALA A 466 1.31 -3.81 -21.93
CA ALA A 466 0.22 -2.84 -22.12
C ALA A 466 -0.82 -3.52 -23.03
N GLN A 467 -1.99 -3.83 -22.50
CA GLN A 467 -3.12 -4.16 -23.35
C GLN A 467 -3.48 -2.85 -24.06
N SER A 468 -3.34 -2.83 -25.38
CA SER A 468 -3.94 -1.82 -26.22
C SER A 468 -5.45 -1.90 -26.00
N GLU A 469 -6.00 -0.92 -25.29
CA GLU A 469 -7.45 -0.67 -25.26
C GLU A 469 -7.93 -0.19 -26.61
#